data_1530ea692e7a3e6e6dc5aaaf5678c2c8
#
_entry.id   1530ea692e7a3e6e6dc5aaaf5678c2c8
#
_cell.length_a   1.000
_cell.length_b   1.000
_cell.length_c   1.000
_cell.angle_alpha   90.00
_cell.angle_beta   90.00
_cell.angle_gamma   90.00
#
_symmetry.space_group_name_H-M   'P 1'
#
loop_
_entity.id
_entity.type
_entity.pdbx_description
1 polymer ?
#
loop_
_entity_poly.entity_id
_entity_poly.type
_entity_poly.pdbx_seq_one_letter_code
_entity_poly.pdbx_strand_id
1 'polypeptide(L)'
;MAFDYAKAYQQFIDEEFAAASATAWMIPEAGKVRFTGGRDIEISTLSTTGLGNYDAGKADGSAYPQGTVTNSWKSYTLSMDRGVKFSLDRYDPNDSGFMVTAEKVIREFARIALVKEQDTYRIHRLYELANGDAAHNTTHIVSAALTKTNAIATVSGLLQTVRDDAEEMDGYVALISHKHKTAFLEAANGTYHDISFGNAVSINGVTYENVMMLDDLPCVFVPQSRMKTVITVQSGDSDQGGIVAGENAKDIACLITHCETPLAVSKLDAIKQFGPQENQLFDGTSIQARYLYDLFVPGKRLASIGAVVAP
;
A
#
# COMPACT_ATOMS: atom_id res chain seq x y z
N MET A 1 -30.92 6.50 -21.95
CA MET A 1 -29.56 6.06 -21.66
C MET A 1 -29.36 6.29 -20.17
N ALA A 2 -29.31 5.23 -19.39
CA ALA A 2 -28.90 5.35 -17.98
C ALA A 2 -27.41 5.71 -17.98
N PHE A 3 -27.05 6.87 -17.45
CA PHE A 3 -25.66 7.21 -17.21
C PHE A 3 -25.09 6.18 -16.24
N ASP A 4 -23.96 5.58 -16.60
CA ASP A 4 -23.25 4.65 -15.73
C ASP A 4 -22.46 5.46 -14.66
N TYR A 5 -23.21 6.01 -13.70
CA TYR A 5 -22.65 6.80 -12.60
C TYR A 5 -21.58 6.04 -11.82
N ALA A 6 -21.69 4.72 -11.74
CA ALA A 6 -20.74 3.89 -11.03
C ALA A 6 -19.33 3.98 -11.65
N LYS A 7 -19.22 3.96 -12.99
CA LYS A 7 -17.93 4.10 -13.67
C LYS A 7 -17.34 5.50 -13.54
N ALA A 8 -18.19 6.53 -13.65
CA ALA A 8 -17.71 7.91 -13.48
C ALA A 8 -17.18 8.15 -12.07
N TYR A 9 -17.89 7.67 -11.04
CA TYR A 9 -17.44 7.80 -9.65
C TYR A 9 -16.21 6.95 -9.34
N GLN A 10 -16.06 5.78 -9.94
CA GLN A 10 -14.86 4.97 -9.81
C GLN A 10 -13.65 5.71 -10.35
N GLN A 11 -13.75 6.33 -11.53
CA GLN A 11 -12.67 7.11 -12.11
C GLN A 11 -12.22 8.26 -11.17
N PHE A 12 -13.15 9.01 -10.58
CA PHE A 12 -12.82 10.09 -9.65
C PHE A 12 -12.12 9.58 -8.40
N ILE A 13 -12.52 8.43 -7.88
CA ILE A 13 -11.89 7.80 -6.72
C ILE A 13 -10.47 7.35 -7.06
N ASP A 14 -10.28 6.74 -8.23
CA ASP A 14 -8.97 6.25 -8.67
C ASP A 14 -8.00 7.42 -8.91
N GLU A 15 -8.46 8.54 -9.49
CA GLU A 15 -7.68 9.76 -9.68
C GLU A 15 -7.25 10.38 -8.33
N GLU A 16 -8.17 10.55 -7.39
CA GLU A 16 -7.87 11.09 -6.06
C GLU A 16 -6.97 10.14 -5.25
N PHE A 17 -7.17 8.83 -5.40
CA PHE A 17 -6.33 7.84 -4.75
C PHE A 17 -4.90 7.90 -5.27
N ALA A 18 -4.69 7.92 -6.58
CA ALA A 18 -3.37 8.00 -7.18
C ALA A 18 -2.63 9.29 -6.77
N ALA A 19 -3.36 10.41 -6.65
CA ALA A 19 -2.77 11.70 -6.28
C ALA A 19 -2.42 11.83 -4.79
N ALA A 20 -3.16 11.18 -3.89
CA ALA A 20 -3.05 11.40 -2.45
C ALA A 20 -2.47 10.22 -1.66
N SER A 21 -2.38 9.02 -2.25
CA SER A 21 -1.92 7.81 -1.58
C SER A 21 -0.40 7.67 -1.64
N ALA A 22 0.22 7.42 -0.49
CA ALA A 22 1.63 7.06 -0.40
C ALA A 22 1.91 5.59 -0.81
N THR A 23 0.87 4.78 -0.93
CA THR A 23 0.95 3.33 -1.22
C THR A 23 0.29 2.94 -2.55
N ALA A 24 -0.03 3.91 -3.42
CA ALA A 24 -0.66 3.62 -4.72
C ALA A 24 0.22 2.72 -5.62
N TRP A 25 1.54 2.84 -5.52
CA TRP A 25 2.52 2.02 -6.25
C TRP A 25 2.49 0.51 -5.89
N MET A 26 1.86 0.14 -4.77
CA MET A 26 1.72 -1.26 -4.34
C MET A 26 0.63 -2.03 -5.10
N ILE A 27 -0.14 -1.34 -5.95
CA ILE A 27 -1.18 -1.99 -6.75
C ILE A 27 -0.49 -2.84 -7.83
N PRO A 28 -0.80 -4.14 -7.92
CA PRO A 28 -0.15 -5.03 -8.86
C PRO A 28 -0.52 -4.70 -10.30
N GLU A 29 0.39 -4.99 -11.23
CA GLU A 29 0.10 -4.92 -12.66
C GLU A 29 -1.05 -5.84 -13.06
N ALA A 30 -1.79 -5.44 -14.09
CA ALA A 30 -2.87 -6.25 -14.65
C ALA A 30 -2.36 -7.65 -15.07
N GLY A 31 -3.06 -8.69 -14.61
CA GLY A 31 -2.73 -10.07 -14.91
C GLY A 31 -1.99 -10.84 -13.81
N LYS A 32 -1.38 -10.16 -12.83
CA LYS A 32 -0.79 -10.85 -11.66
C LYS A 32 -1.85 -11.36 -10.68
N VAL A 33 -3.03 -10.74 -10.67
CA VAL A 33 -4.16 -11.05 -9.79
C VAL A 33 -5.41 -11.31 -10.62
N ARG A 34 -6.14 -12.37 -10.27
CA ARG A 34 -7.43 -12.73 -10.88
C ARG A 34 -8.51 -12.81 -9.83
N PHE A 35 -9.65 -12.16 -10.06
CA PHE A 35 -10.83 -12.27 -9.20
C PHE A 35 -11.62 -13.52 -9.62
N THR A 36 -11.85 -14.44 -8.67
CA THR A 36 -12.58 -15.71 -8.90
C THR A 36 -13.95 -15.72 -8.26
N GLY A 37 -14.21 -14.82 -7.32
CA GLY A 37 -15.47 -14.70 -6.60
C GLY A 37 -15.70 -13.29 -6.06
N GLY A 38 -16.67 -13.13 -5.17
CA GLY A 38 -16.96 -11.86 -4.51
C GLY A 38 -15.78 -11.31 -3.75
N ARG A 39 -15.18 -12.14 -2.89
CA ARG A 39 -14.03 -11.80 -2.02
C ARG A 39 -12.76 -12.56 -2.37
N ASP A 40 -12.84 -13.56 -3.25
CA ASP A 40 -11.73 -14.47 -3.51
C ASP A 40 -10.92 -14.00 -4.72
N ILE A 41 -9.63 -14.05 -4.55
CA ILE A 41 -8.65 -13.72 -5.58
C ILE A 41 -7.64 -14.86 -5.71
N GLU A 42 -7.05 -14.96 -6.88
CA GLU A 42 -5.93 -15.85 -7.13
C GLU A 42 -4.71 -15.02 -7.58
N ILE A 43 -3.56 -15.33 -6.98
CA ILE A 43 -2.28 -14.73 -7.32
C ILE A 43 -1.43 -15.80 -7.98
N SER A 44 -0.88 -15.48 -9.17
CA SER A 44 0.01 -16.40 -9.87
C SER A 44 1.41 -16.34 -9.29
N THR A 45 2.01 -17.51 -9.09
CA THR A 45 3.43 -17.66 -8.70
C THR A 45 4.13 -18.54 -9.71
N LEU A 46 5.20 -18.02 -10.31
CA LEU A 46 6.08 -18.76 -11.22
C LEU A 46 7.33 -19.20 -10.46
N SER A 47 7.68 -20.46 -10.55
CA SER A 47 8.91 -21.00 -9.98
C SER A 47 9.64 -21.82 -11.02
N THR A 48 10.96 -21.67 -11.10
CA THR A 48 11.83 -22.41 -11.98
C THR A 48 12.93 -23.10 -11.17
N THR A 49 13.43 -24.22 -11.65
CA THR A 49 14.63 -24.83 -11.08
C THR A 49 15.88 -24.04 -11.49
N GLY A 50 16.91 -24.08 -10.63
CA GLY A 50 18.21 -23.48 -10.93
C GLY A 50 18.97 -24.19 -12.05
N LEU A 51 20.16 -23.66 -12.36
CA LEU A 51 21.08 -24.26 -13.34
C LEU A 51 21.69 -25.53 -12.79
N GLY A 52 21.80 -26.55 -13.65
CA GLY A 52 22.58 -27.75 -13.37
C GLY A 52 23.83 -27.82 -14.23
N ASN A 53 24.71 -28.78 -13.94
CA ASN A 53 25.95 -28.94 -14.70
C ASN A 53 25.67 -29.53 -16.07
N TYR A 54 26.25 -28.91 -17.11
CA TYR A 54 26.25 -29.46 -18.47
C TYR A 54 27.28 -30.59 -18.56
N ASP A 55 26.88 -31.75 -19.06
CA ASP A 55 27.76 -32.91 -19.27
C ASP A 55 28.08 -33.09 -20.77
N ALA A 56 29.22 -32.56 -21.17
CA ALA A 56 29.70 -32.64 -22.56
C ALA A 56 30.02 -34.05 -23.05
N GLY A 57 30.12 -35.03 -22.13
CA GLY A 57 30.37 -36.46 -22.47
C GLY A 57 29.13 -37.21 -22.94
N LYS A 58 27.93 -36.64 -22.78
CA LYS A 58 26.67 -37.25 -23.20
C LYS A 58 26.22 -36.73 -24.56
N ALA A 59 26.28 -37.61 -25.56
CA ALA A 59 25.86 -37.28 -26.94
C ALA A 59 24.38 -37.60 -27.24
N ASP A 60 23.63 -38.09 -26.27
CA ASP A 60 22.24 -38.57 -26.40
C ASP A 60 21.16 -37.53 -26.20
N GLY A 61 21.53 -36.26 -26.11
CA GLY A 61 20.62 -35.14 -25.81
C GLY A 61 20.37 -34.93 -24.30
N SER A 62 20.90 -35.77 -23.42
CA SER A 62 20.79 -35.64 -21.95
C SER A 62 21.92 -34.82 -21.32
N ALA A 63 22.73 -34.17 -22.16
CA ALA A 63 23.81 -33.28 -21.73
C ALA A 63 23.32 -32.03 -20.92
N TYR A 64 22.11 -31.59 -21.21
CA TYR A 64 21.44 -30.50 -20.45
C TYR A 64 20.61 -31.09 -19.30
N PRO A 65 20.81 -30.63 -18.06
CA PRO A 65 19.93 -31.00 -16.97
C PRO A 65 18.51 -30.47 -17.24
N GLN A 66 17.53 -31.34 -17.02
CA GLN A 66 16.14 -30.99 -17.25
C GLN A 66 15.64 -30.07 -16.15
N GLY A 67 15.33 -28.81 -16.49
CA GLY A 67 14.68 -27.86 -15.61
C GLY A 67 13.16 -28.04 -15.57
N THR A 68 12.56 -27.77 -14.46
CA THR A 68 11.10 -27.71 -14.32
C THR A 68 10.63 -26.27 -14.15
N VAL A 69 9.52 -25.94 -14.81
CA VAL A 69 8.80 -24.66 -14.64
C VAL A 69 7.46 -24.97 -14.00
N THR A 70 7.20 -24.41 -12.86
CA THR A 70 5.93 -24.59 -12.15
C THR A 70 5.23 -23.25 -12.06
N ASN A 71 4.02 -23.18 -12.63
CA ASN A 71 3.11 -22.05 -12.44
C ASN A 71 1.97 -22.53 -11.55
N SER A 72 1.79 -21.88 -10.42
CA SER A 72 0.70 -22.19 -9.49
C SER A 72 -0.11 -20.94 -9.17
N TRP A 73 -1.42 -21.10 -9.09
CA TRP A 73 -2.33 -20.08 -8.62
C TRP A 73 -2.65 -20.37 -7.16
N LYS A 74 -2.42 -19.39 -6.31
CA LYS A 74 -2.72 -19.48 -4.88
C LYS A 74 -3.92 -18.61 -4.56
N SER A 75 -4.96 -19.21 -3.98
CA SER A 75 -6.19 -18.50 -3.61
C SER A 75 -6.01 -17.76 -2.29
N TYR A 76 -6.55 -16.55 -2.23
CA TYR A 76 -6.61 -15.70 -1.06
C TYR A 76 -7.99 -15.07 -0.96
N THR A 77 -8.43 -14.75 0.24
CA THR A 77 -9.69 -14.06 0.50
C THR A 77 -9.42 -12.67 1.05
N LEU A 78 -10.07 -11.64 0.49
CA LEU A 78 -9.96 -10.26 0.96
C LEU A 78 -10.61 -10.14 2.35
N SER A 79 -9.84 -9.67 3.32
CA SER A 79 -10.27 -9.60 4.73
C SER A 79 -11.08 -8.35 5.04
N MET A 80 -10.75 -7.23 4.40
CA MET A 80 -11.39 -5.94 4.67
C MET A 80 -12.62 -5.73 3.78
N ASP A 81 -13.78 -5.54 4.41
CA ASP A 81 -15.08 -5.28 3.77
C ASP A 81 -15.68 -4.04 4.41
N ARG A 82 -15.59 -2.92 3.71
CA ARG A 82 -15.96 -1.61 4.23
C ARG A 82 -17.04 -0.97 3.38
N GLY A 83 -17.97 -0.31 4.04
CA GLY A 83 -19.06 0.37 3.34
C GLY A 83 -19.33 1.75 3.90
N VAL A 84 -19.89 2.62 3.07
CA VAL A 84 -20.33 3.95 3.47
C VAL A 84 -21.64 4.28 2.78
N LYS A 85 -22.50 5.00 3.48
CA LYS A 85 -23.74 5.57 2.93
C LYS A 85 -23.77 7.07 3.19
N PHE A 86 -23.96 7.84 2.14
CA PHE A 86 -24.23 9.27 2.21
C PHE A 86 -25.69 9.55 1.85
N SER A 87 -26.31 10.46 2.56
CA SER A 87 -27.68 10.91 2.32
C SER A 87 -27.65 12.41 2.12
N LEU A 88 -28.10 12.85 0.94
CA LEU A 88 -28.16 14.26 0.54
C LEU A 88 -29.62 14.63 0.37
N ASP A 89 -30.08 15.63 1.11
CA ASP A 89 -31.44 16.17 0.95
C ASP A 89 -31.61 16.82 -0.44
N ARG A 90 -32.83 16.83 -0.93
CA ARG A 90 -33.17 17.39 -2.25
C ARG A 90 -32.80 18.88 -2.39
N TYR A 91 -32.86 19.63 -1.30
CA TYR A 91 -32.59 21.06 -1.29
C TYR A 91 -31.11 21.39 -1.03
N ASP A 92 -30.31 20.45 -0.47
CA ASP A 92 -28.90 20.69 -0.15
C ASP A 92 -28.07 21.27 -1.32
N PRO A 93 -28.19 20.82 -2.57
CA PRO A 93 -27.47 21.42 -3.68
C PRO A 93 -27.82 22.88 -3.94
N ASN A 94 -29.10 23.26 -3.80
CA ASN A 94 -29.56 24.62 -4.03
C ASN A 94 -29.20 25.55 -2.85
N ASP A 95 -29.41 25.09 -1.63
CA ASP A 95 -29.17 25.88 -0.41
C ASP A 95 -27.68 26.09 -0.17
N SER A 96 -26.83 25.14 -0.56
CA SER A 96 -25.37 25.24 -0.51
C SER A 96 -24.75 25.98 -1.70
N GLY A 97 -25.55 26.54 -2.62
CA GLY A 97 -25.04 27.15 -3.86
C GLY A 97 -24.29 26.18 -4.75
N PHE A 98 -24.78 24.95 -4.87
CA PHE A 98 -24.15 23.83 -5.59
C PHE A 98 -22.80 23.38 -5.02
N MET A 99 -22.47 23.73 -3.79
CA MET A 99 -21.26 23.24 -3.14
C MET A 99 -21.37 21.78 -2.72
N VAL A 100 -22.56 21.32 -2.31
CA VAL A 100 -22.83 19.94 -1.90
C VAL A 100 -23.44 19.17 -3.08
N THR A 101 -22.62 18.53 -3.88
CA THR A 101 -23.05 17.62 -4.95
C THR A 101 -22.54 16.22 -4.68
N ALA A 102 -23.22 15.20 -5.23
CA ALA A 102 -22.83 13.80 -5.06
C ALA A 102 -21.36 13.56 -5.45
N GLU A 103 -20.91 14.17 -6.54
CA GLU A 103 -19.52 14.07 -7.01
C GLU A 103 -18.52 14.64 -6.00
N LYS A 104 -18.77 15.85 -5.51
CA LYS A 104 -17.88 16.51 -4.55
C LYS A 104 -17.79 15.74 -3.24
N VAL A 105 -18.92 15.20 -2.76
CA VAL A 105 -18.97 14.38 -1.54
C VAL A 105 -18.13 13.11 -1.71
N ILE A 106 -18.23 12.43 -2.86
CA ILE A 106 -17.46 11.23 -3.14
C ILE A 106 -15.95 11.54 -3.25
N ARG A 107 -15.56 12.60 -3.96
CA ARG A 107 -14.15 13.02 -4.06
C ARG A 107 -13.56 13.35 -2.71
N GLU A 108 -14.27 14.13 -1.92
CA GLU A 108 -13.80 14.53 -0.58
C GLU A 108 -13.70 13.31 0.35
N PHE A 109 -14.67 12.39 0.30
CA PHE A 109 -14.60 11.13 1.01
C PHE A 109 -13.38 10.29 0.60
N ALA A 110 -13.11 10.15 -0.71
CA ALA A 110 -11.96 9.41 -1.20
C ALA A 110 -10.66 10.02 -0.67
N ARG A 111 -10.51 11.33 -0.75
CA ARG A 111 -9.31 12.06 -0.32
C ARG A 111 -9.08 12.01 1.18
N ILE A 112 -10.11 12.21 2.00
CA ILE A 112 -9.97 12.36 3.47
C ILE A 112 -10.01 11.00 4.18
N ALA A 113 -10.91 10.10 3.77
CA ALA A 113 -11.19 8.88 4.49
C ALA A 113 -10.59 7.64 3.83
N LEU A 114 -10.94 7.37 2.57
CA LEU A 114 -10.57 6.11 1.89
C LEU A 114 -9.05 5.97 1.72
N VAL A 115 -8.38 7.01 1.21
CA VAL A 115 -6.91 7.01 1.04
C VAL A 115 -6.20 6.81 2.37
N LYS A 116 -6.63 7.54 3.40
CA LYS A 116 -6.04 7.44 4.74
C LYS A 116 -6.21 6.04 5.32
N GLU A 117 -7.38 5.46 5.18
CA GLU A 117 -7.69 4.11 5.69
C GLU A 117 -6.87 3.05 4.98
N GLN A 118 -6.83 3.06 3.65
CA GLN A 118 -6.08 2.08 2.86
C GLN A 118 -4.57 2.19 3.08
N ASP A 119 -4.00 3.39 3.11
CA ASP A 119 -2.57 3.57 3.39
C ASP A 119 -2.21 3.06 4.78
N THR A 120 -3.02 3.40 5.80
CA THR A 120 -2.79 2.95 7.17
C THR A 120 -2.83 1.42 7.25
N TYR A 121 -3.81 0.80 6.62
CA TYR A 121 -3.95 -0.65 6.59
C TYR A 121 -2.77 -1.32 5.89
N ARG A 122 -2.37 -0.84 4.71
CA ARG A 122 -1.28 -1.42 3.92
C ARG A 122 0.05 -1.34 4.64
N ILE A 123 0.38 -0.19 5.24
CA ILE A 123 1.62 0.00 6.00
C ILE A 123 1.63 -0.90 7.24
N HIS A 124 0.53 -0.94 7.99
CA HIS A 124 0.39 -1.82 9.14
C HIS A 124 0.55 -3.30 8.74
N ARG A 125 -0.12 -3.71 7.64
CA ARG A 125 -0.09 -5.11 7.18
C ARG A 125 1.30 -5.55 6.75
N LEU A 126 2.07 -4.68 6.09
CA LEU A 126 3.48 -4.95 5.76
C LEU A 126 4.32 -5.13 7.02
N TYR A 127 4.15 -4.23 8.01
CA TYR A 127 4.83 -4.36 9.29
C TYR A 127 4.46 -5.67 10.01
N GLU A 128 3.16 -6.00 10.07
CA GLU A 128 2.67 -7.22 10.70
C GLU A 128 3.27 -8.48 10.06
N LEU A 129 3.32 -8.53 8.73
CA LEU A 129 3.92 -9.64 7.98
C LEU A 129 5.43 -9.76 8.23
N ALA A 130 6.18 -8.65 8.25
CA ALA A 130 7.60 -8.65 8.56
C ALA A 130 7.86 -9.06 10.02
N ASN A 131 7.07 -8.55 10.96
CA ASN A 131 7.18 -8.91 12.38
C ASN A 131 6.78 -10.37 12.66
N GLY A 132 5.89 -10.93 11.84
CA GLY A 132 5.47 -12.34 11.91
C GLY A 132 6.43 -13.32 11.25
N ASP A 133 7.42 -12.85 10.50
CA ASP A 133 8.44 -13.69 9.88
C ASP A 133 9.51 -14.11 10.89
N ALA A 134 9.37 -15.31 11.44
CA ALA A 134 10.28 -15.82 12.47
C ALA A 134 11.75 -15.94 12.02
N ALA A 135 12.02 -15.96 10.72
CA ALA A 135 13.38 -16.04 10.20
C ALA A 135 14.11 -14.68 10.28
N HIS A 136 13.40 -13.58 10.06
CA HIS A 136 14.02 -12.26 9.86
C HIS A 136 13.53 -11.18 10.84
N ASN A 137 12.49 -11.41 11.64
CA ASN A 137 11.90 -10.38 12.50
C ASN A 137 12.89 -9.75 13.50
N THR A 138 13.91 -10.46 13.93
CA THR A 138 14.92 -9.95 14.87
C THR A 138 15.95 -9.03 14.22
N THR A 139 16.17 -9.16 12.93
CA THR A 139 17.14 -8.37 12.14
C THR A 139 16.46 -7.28 11.32
N HIS A 140 15.25 -7.53 10.82
CA HIS A 140 14.50 -6.62 9.96
C HIS A 140 13.62 -5.64 10.75
N ILE A 141 13.31 -5.90 12.02
CA ILE A 141 12.57 -4.96 12.87
C ILE A 141 13.52 -4.33 13.87
N VAL A 142 13.95 -3.11 13.56
CA VAL A 142 14.89 -2.35 14.38
C VAL A 142 14.13 -1.41 15.31
N SER A 143 14.34 -1.54 16.62
CA SER A 143 13.79 -0.58 17.60
C SER A 143 14.81 0.54 17.86
N ALA A 144 14.58 1.70 17.25
CA ALA A 144 15.47 2.86 17.38
C ALA A 144 14.73 4.19 17.19
N ALA A 145 15.10 5.19 17.98
CA ALA A 145 14.69 6.56 17.71
C ALA A 145 15.58 7.16 16.62
N LEU A 146 14.98 7.62 15.53
CA LEU A 146 15.71 8.29 14.45
C LEU A 146 16.06 9.73 14.87
N THR A 147 17.34 10.01 14.96
CA THR A 147 17.92 11.30 15.30
C THR A 147 18.84 11.78 14.18
N LYS A 148 19.27 13.04 14.21
CA LYS A 148 20.22 13.59 13.24
C LYS A 148 21.55 12.82 13.14
N THR A 149 21.93 12.11 14.19
CA THR A 149 23.23 11.40 14.24
C THR A 149 23.15 9.96 13.73
N ASN A 150 21.97 9.34 13.74
CA ASN A 150 21.81 7.92 13.42
C ASN A 150 20.81 7.62 12.30
N ALA A 151 19.98 8.60 11.88
CA ALA A 151 18.88 8.34 10.93
C ALA A 151 19.38 7.68 9.64
N ILE A 152 20.41 8.23 9.01
CA ILE A 152 20.98 7.69 7.77
C ILE A 152 21.59 6.31 8.01
N ALA A 153 22.47 6.18 9.02
CA ALA A 153 23.15 4.92 9.32
C ALA A 153 22.17 3.79 9.66
N THR A 154 21.09 4.10 10.40
CA THR A 154 20.07 3.11 10.76
C THR A 154 19.28 2.64 9.52
N VAL A 155 18.85 3.57 8.66
CA VAL A 155 18.07 3.23 7.46
C VAL A 155 18.95 2.52 6.43
N SER A 156 20.18 2.99 6.17
CA SER A 156 21.11 2.32 5.24
C SER A 156 21.54 0.95 5.76
N GLY A 157 21.78 0.80 7.06
CA GLY A 157 22.12 -0.49 7.66
C GLY A 157 20.98 -1.49 7.56
N LEU A 158 19.73 -1.06 7.81
CA LEU A 158 18.55 -1.90 7.61
C LEU A 158 18.38 -2.30 6.13
N LEU A 159 18.58 -1.35 5.19
CA LEU A 159 18.49 -1.63 3.76
C LEU A 159 19.53 -2.70 3.33
N GLN A 160 20.76 -2.59 3.81
CA GLN A 160 21.79 -3.60 3.52
C GLN A 160 21.39 -4.97 4.03
N THR A 161 20.93 -5.09 5.29
CA THR A 161 20.46 -6.35 5.86
C THR A 161 19.32 -6.96 5.03
N VAL A 162 18.34 -6.15 4.66
CA VAL A 162 17.19 -6.60 3.87
C VAL A 162 17.61 -7.03 2.46
N ARG A 163 18.55 -6.33 1.81
CA ARG A 163 19.09 -6.71 0.49
C ARG A 163 19.84 -8.02 0.53
N ASP A 164 20.67 -8.21 1.56
CA ASP A 164 21.46 -9.42 1.72
C ASP A 164 20.56 -10.65 1.94
N ASP A 165 19.55 -10.54 2.80
CA ASP A 165 18.63 -11.64 3.13
C ASP A 165 17.63 -11.94 1.99
N ALA A 166 17.24 -10.93 1.21
CA ALA A 166 16.36 -11.11 0.05
C ALA A 166 17.09 -11.52 -1.23
N GLU A 167 18.43 -11.43 -1.27
CA GLU A 167 19.27 -11.63 -2.46
C GLU A 167 18.84 -10.71 -3.64
N GLU A 168 18.31 -9.51 -3.34
CA GLU A 168 17.83 -8.53 -4.33
C GLU A 168 18.65 -7.24 -4.21
N MET A 169 19.19 -6.73 -5.34
CA MET A 169 20.13 -5.59 -5.33
C MET A 169 19.41 -4.24 -5.36
N ASP A 170 18.38 -4.08 -6.18
CA ASP A 170 17.74 -2.81 -6.52
C ASP A 170 16.22 -2.85 -6.32
N GLY A 171 15.56 -1.72 -6.52
CA GLY A 171 14.10 -1.64 -6.54
C GLY A 171 13.43 -1.48 -5.17
N TYR A 172 14.18 -1.06 -4.16
CA TYR A 172 13.63 -0.79 -2.84
C TYR A 172 13.03 0.61 -2.73
N VAL A 173 12.03 0.73 -1.88
CA VAL A 173 11.33 1.97 -1.55
C VAL A 173 11.23 2.08 -0.04
N ALA A 174 11.51 3.26 0.49
CA ALA A 174 11.30 3.57 1.90
C ALA A 174 10.10 4.49 2.10
N LEU A 175 9.21 4.12 3.01
CA LEU A 175 8.18 4.98 3.55
C LEU A 175 8.67 5.54 4.89
N ILE A 176 8.85 6.85 4.97
CA ILE A 176 9.41 7.52 6.17
C ILE A 176 8.36 8.45 6.75
N SER A 177 8.21 8.41 8.07
CA SER A 177 7.32 9.34 8.74
C SER A 177 7.77 10.80 8.61
N HIS A 178 6.85 11.68 8.28
CA HIS A 178 7.09 13.14 8.23
C HIS A 178 7.73 13.70 9.52
N LYS A 179 7.47 13.09 10.66
CA LYS A 179 8.07 13.45 11.96
C LYS A 179 9.59 13.44 11.92
N HIS A 180 10.19 12.55 11.14
CA HIS A 180 11.63 12.36 11.06
C HIS A 180 12.31 13.12 9.91
N LYS A 181 11.55 13.82 9.04
CA LYS A 181 12.10 14.56 7.90
C LYS A 181 13.24 15.52 8.31
N THR A 182 13.05 16.26 9.40
CA THR A 182 14.07 17.20 9.92
C THR A 182 15.37 16.49 10.32
N ALA A 183 15.26 15.29 10.92
CA ALA A 183 16.45 14.51 11.30
C ALA A 183 17.29 14.12 10.08
N PHE A 184 16.67 13.76 8.96
CA PHE A 184 17.37 13.48 7.71
C PHE A 184 17.99 14.74 7.09
N LEU A 185 17.28 15.88 7.11
CA LEU A 185 17.80 17.15 6.62
C LEU A 185 19.04 17.62 7.40
N GLU A 186 19.01 17.48 8.72
CA GLU A 186 20.15 17.83 9.58
C GLU A 186 21.31 16.84 9.42
N ALA A 187 21.02 15.55 9.25
CA ALA A 187 22.01 14.51 9.00
C ALA A 187 22.72 14.71 7.65
N ALA A 188 22.01 15.09 6.61
CA ALA A 188 22.56 15.37 5.27
C ALA A 188 23.63 16.48 5.28
N ASN A 189 23.47 17.50 6.13
CA ASN A 189 24.42 18.61 6.23
C ASN A 189 25.78 18.24 6.85
N GLY A 190 25.90 17.06 7.45
CA GLY A 190 27.15 16.61 8.16
C GLY A 190 27.77 15.33 7.62
N THR A 191 27.20 14.69 6.61
CA THR A 191 27.60 13.34 6.18
C THR A 191 27.86 13.30 4.67
N TYR A 192 28.83 12.50 4.23
CA TYR A 192 29.19 12.28 2.82
C TYR A 192 28.19 11.37 2.06
N HIS A 193 26.90 11.45 2.36
CA HIS A 193 25.88 10.70 1.61
C HIS A 193 25.31 11.54 0.49
N ASP A 194 25.05 10.93 -0.65
CA ASP A 194 24.33 11.57 -1.75
C ASP A 194 22.84 11.60 -1.40
N ILE A 195 22.44 12.67 -0.70
CA ILE A 195 21.04 12.90 -0.33
C ILE A 195 20.54 14.08 -1.12
N SER A 196 19.52 13.84 -1.93
CA SER A 196 18.81 14.88 -2.67
C SER A 196 17.34 14.94 -2.28
N PHE A 197 16.78 16.16 -2.27
CA PHE A 197 15.39 16.42 -1.93
C PHE A 197 14.65 17.06 -3.10
N GLY A 198 13.33 16.90 -3.13
CA GLY A 198 12.49 17.55 -4.13
C GLY A 198 12.49 16.86 -5.50
N ASN A 199 12.91 15.61 -5.56
CA ASN A 199 12.91 14.82 -6.78
C ASN A 199 11.51 14.32 -7.11
N ALA A 200 11.20 14.23 -8.40
CA ALA A 200 10.06 13.47 -8.90
C ALA A 200 10.55 12.07 -9.28
N VAL A 201 9.99 11.05 -8.64
CA VAL A 201 10.37 9.65 -8.86
C VAL A 201 9.14 8.84 -9.23
N SER A 202 9.25 8.04 -10.29
CA SER A 202 8.21 7.09 -10.68
C SER A 202 8.48 5.72 -10.06
N ILE A 203 7.53 5.21 -9.27
CA ILE A 203 7.57 3.89 -8.64
C ILE A 203 6.38 3.11 -9.16
N ASN A 204 6.60 1.99 -9.85
CA ASN A 204 5.56 1.16 -10.46
C ASN A 204 4.52 1.98 -11.27
N GLY A 205 4.98 2.99 -12.04
CA GLY A 205 4.12 3.82 -12.88
C GLY A 205 3.39 4.96 -12.14
N VAL A 206 3.55 5.07 -10.82
CA VAL A 206 3.02 6.19 -10.03
C VAL A 206 4.13 7.19 -9.76
N THR A 207 3.95 8.45 -10.14
CA THR A 207 4.94 9.51 -9.92
C THR A 207 4.68 10.21 -8.59
N TYR A 208 5.69 10.25 -7.75
CA TYR A 208 5.70 10.97 -6.49
C TYR A 208 6.58 12.20 -6.59
N GLU A 209 6.06 13.34 -6.16
CA GLU A 209 6.80 14.59 -6.05
C GLU A 209 7.41 14.75 -4.65
N ASN A 210 8.47 15.54 -4.54
CA ASN A 210 9.14 15.82 -3.26
C ASN A 210 9.70 14.59 -2.55
N VAL A 211 10.15 13.61 -3.30
CA VAL A 211 10.82 12.42 -2.80
C VAL A 211 12.25 12.77 -2.37
N MET A 212 12.68 12.24 -1.23
CA MET A 212 14.07 12.25 -0.83
C MET A 212 14.76 11.02 -1.42
N MET A 213 15.90 11.20 -2.07
CA MET A 213 16.76 10.10 -2.47
C MET A 213 17.87 9.95 -1.43
N LEU A 214 18.03 8.76 -0.90
CA LEU A 214 19.15 8.36 -0.04
C LEU A 214 19.96 7.33 -0.83
N ASP A 215 21.06 7.78 -1.44
CA ASP A 215 21.79 7.03 -2.46
C ASP A 215 20.82 6.60 -3.60
N ASP A 216 20.54 5.33 -3.76
CA ASP A 216 19.59 4.74 -4.73
C ASP A 216 18.19 4.47 -4.16
N LEU A 217 17.95 4.77 -2.86
CA LEU A 217 16.70 4.50 -2.17
C LEU A 217 15.74 5.70 -2.26
N PRO A 218 14.64 5.62 -3.00
CA PRO A 218 13.59 6.62 -2.95
C PRO A 218 12.82 6.54 -1.63
N CYS A 219 12.74 7.67 -0.93
CA CYS A 219 12.10 7.81 0.37
C CYS A 219 10.87 8.70 0.25
N VAL A 220 9.70 8.11 0.39
CA VAL A 220 8.41 8.80 0.37
C VAL A 220 8.00 9.16 1.79
N PHE A 221 7.68 10.44 2.02
CA PHE A 221 7.24 10.89 3.33
C PHE A 221 5.75 10.69 3.55
N VAL A 222 5.40 10.05 4.67
CA VAL A 222 4.03 9.67 5.03
C VAL A 222 3.64 10.31 6.37
N PRO A 223 2.41 10.79 6.55
CA PRO A 223 1.95 11.27 7.85
C PRO A 223 2.06 10.21 8.95
N GLN A 224 2.58 10.59 10.13
CA GLN A 224 2.78 9.66 11.24
C GLN A 224 1.50 8.93 11.68
N SER A 225 0.35 9.55 11.50
CA SER A 225 -0.95 8.93 11.82
C SER A 225 -1.25 7.66 11.03
N ARG A 226 -0.62 7.48 9.85
CA ARG A 226 -0.77 6.29 9.00
C ARG A 226 0.27 5.21 9.29
N MET A 227 1.31 5.52 10.08
CA MET A 227 2.46 4.64 10.33
C MET A 227 2.45 4.13 11.77
N LYS A 228 1.64 3.12 12.05
CA LYS A 228 1.43 2.54 13.39
C LYS A 228 1.61 1.02 13.38
N THR A 229 2.20 0.49 14.45
CA THR A 229 2.44 -0.96 14.60
C THR A 229 1.19 -1.73 14.94
N VAL A 230 0.19 -1.10 15.57
CA VAL A 230 -1.10 -1.69 15.91
C VAL A 230 -2.21 -0.76 15.47
N ILE A 231 -3.24 -1.30 14.84
CA ILE A 231 -4.39 -0.55 14.37
C ILE A 231 -5.69 -1.17 14.88
N THR A 232 -6.70 -0.33 15.06
CA THR A 232 -8.06 -0.73 15.36
C THR A 232 -8.98 -0.26 14.26
N VAL A 233 -9.72 -1.19 13.66
CA VAL A 233 -10.73 -0.92 12.63
C VAL A 233 -12.04 -0.54 13.35
N GLN A 234 -12.53 0.67 13.09
CA GLN A 234 -13.79 1.15 13.69
C GLN A 234 -14.97 0.71 12.85
N SER A 235 -16.06 0.30 13.51
CA SER A 235 -17.28 -0.21 12.85
C SER A 235 -18.09 0.89 12.15
N GLY A 236 -17.99 2.13 12.63
CA GLY A 236 -18.78 3.26 12.10
C GLY A 236 -20.15 3.41 12.77
N ASP A 237 -20.47 2.60 13.77
CA ASP A 237 -21.80 2.64 14.42
C ASP A 237 -22.03 3.87 15.32
N SER A 238 -20.97 4.64 15.61
CA SER A 238 -20.99 5.80 16.50
C SER A 238 -20.28 7.03 15.91
N ASP A 239 -20.58 7.39 14.66
CA ASP A 239 -20.00 8.52 13.92
C ASP A 239 -18.47 8.46 13.71
N GLN A 240 -17.82 7.40 14.14
CA GLN A 240 -16.39 7.18 14.01
C GLN A 240 -16.12 5.99 13.11
N GLY A 241 -15.90 6.24 11.85
CA GLY A 241 -15.41 5.23 10.91
C GLY A 241 -13.90 5.32 10.71
N GLY A 242 -13.35 4.38 9.93
CA GLY A 242 -11.96 4.39 9.54
C GLY A 242 -11.07 3.51 10.42
N ILE A 243 -9.76 3.76 10.35
CA ILE A 243 -8.75 3.05 11.12
C ILE A 243 -8.03 4.04 12.03
N VAL A 244 -7.89 3.68 13.29
CA VAL A 244 -7.17 4.44 14.32
C VAL A 244 -6.02 3.62 14.90
N ALA A 245 -5.11 4.30 15.61
CA ALA A 245 -4.06 3.59 16.36
C ALA A 245 -4.71 2.69 17.42
N GLY A 246 -4.25 1.44 17.48
CA GLY A 246 -4.68 0.49 18.49
C GLY A 246 -4.03 0.76 19.85
N GLU A 247 -4.44 -0.01 20.83
CA GLU A 247 -3.86 0.04 22.18
C GLU A 247 -2.36 -0.36 22.12
N ASN A 248 -1.52 0.38 22.81
CA ASN A 248 -0.05 0.20 22.81
C ASN A 248 0.61 0.30 21.42
N ALA A 249 -0.03 0.98 20.46
CA ALA A 249 0.55 1.19 19.14
C ALA A 249 1.82 2.05 19.22
N LYS A 250 2.93 1.52 18.73
CA LYS A 250 4.17 2.26 18.52
C LYS A 250 4.17 2.95 17.16
N ASP A 251 4.99 3.98 17.05
CA ASP A 251 5.23 4.68 15.80
C ASP A 251 6.20 3.89 14.92
N ILE A 252 5.83 3.64 13.67
CA ILE A 252 6.77 3.20 12.64
C ILE A 252 7.47 4.45 12.13
N ALA A 253 8.79 4.50 12.26
CA ALA A 253 9.61 5.63 11.81
C ALA A 253 9.98 5.51 10.34
N CYS A 254 10.32 4.29 9.90
CA CYS A 254 10.66 3.96 8.52
C CYS A 254 10.18 2.53 8.22
N LEU A 255 9.67 2.30 7.02
CA LEU A 255 9.35 0.98 6.47
C LEU A 255 10.00 0.87 5.09
N ILE A 256 10.83 -0.15 4.90
CA ILE A 256 11.53 -0.43 3.63
C ILE A 256 10.92 -1.68 3.03
N THR A 257 10.68 -1.69 1.74
CA THR A 257 10.23 -2.87 1.01
C THR A 257 10.63 -2.78 -0.46
N HIS A 258 10.84 -3.91 -1.11
CA HIS A 258 11.04 -3.95 -2.55
C HIS A 258 9.74 -3.61 -3.28
N CYS A 259 9.82 -2.90 -4.41
CA CYS A 259 8.66 -2.35 -5.13
C CYS A 259 7.69 -3.42 -5.67
N GLU A 260 8.15 -4.65 -5.91
CA GLU A 260 7.31 -5.75 -6.39
C GLU A 260 6.81 -6.69 -5.27
N THR A 261 7.22 -6.44 -4.02
CA THR A 261 6.86 -7.32 -2.89
C THR A 261 5.42 -7.17 -2.47
N PRO A 262 4.87 -5.95 -2.22
CA PRO A 262 3.49 -5.79 -1.81
C PRO A 262 2.54 -5.92 -2.99
N LEU A 263 1.49 -6.71 -2.81
CA LEU A 263 0.40 -6.85 -3.75
C LEU A 263 -0.87 -6.32 -3.07
N ALA A 264 -1.09 -5.01 -3.20
CA ALA A 264 -2.27 -4.36 -2.66
C ALA A 264 -3.45 -4.52 -3.62
N VAL A 265 -4.45 -5.29 -3.23
CA VAL A 265 -5.64 -5.52 -4.03
C VAL A 265 -6.80 -4.74 -3.44
N SER A 266 -7.47 -3.97 -4.26
CA SER A 266 -8.70 -3.28 -3.90
C SER A 266 -9.76 -3.52 -4.98
N LYS A 267 -10.98 -3.76 -4.55
CA LYS A 267 -12.14 -3.94 -5.41
C LYS A 267 -13.24 -3.03 -4.91
N LEU A 268 -13.69 -2.13 -5.77
CA LEU A 268 -14.95 -1.43 -5.57
C LEU A 268 -16.08 -2.39 -5.95
N ASP A 269 -16.76 -2.96 -4.95
CA ASP A 269 -17.78 -3.98 -5.18
C ASP A 269 -19.04 -3.37 -5.79
N ALA A 270 -19.50 -2.25 -5.25
CA ALA A 270 -20.66 -1.54 -5.76
C ALA A 270 -20.68 -0.07 -5.36
N ILE A 271 -20.99 0.80 -6.31
CA ILE A 271 -21.54 2.13 -6.02
C ILE A 271 -22.99 2.13 -6.49
N LYS A 272 -23.89 2.43 -5.57
CA LYS A 272 -25.32 2.56 -5.87
C LYS A 272 -25.75 3.97 -5.54
N GLN A 273 -26.45 4.60 -6.48
CA GLN A 273 -27.06 5.89 -6.29
C GLN A 273 -28.58 5.74 -6.44
N PHE A 274 -29.32 6.18 -5.45
CA PHE A 274 -30.78 6.22 -5.44
C PHE A 274 -31.21 7.67 -5.49
N GLY A 275 -31.91 8.06 -6.54
CA GLY A 275 -32.48 9.40 -6.67
C GLY A 275 -33.68 9.62 -5.74
N PRO A 276 -34.21 10.86 -5.63
CA PRO A 276 -35.33 11.18 -4.76
C PRO A 276 -36.60 10.37 -5.05
N GLN A 277 -36.79 9.91 -6.30
CA GLN A 277 -37.95 9.08 -6.69
C GLN A 277 -37.80 7.61 -6.32
N GLU A 278 -36.57 7.13 -6.16
CA GLU A 278 -36.23 5.74 -5.84
C GLU A 278 -36.01 5.54 -4.34
N ASN A 279 -35.73 6.63 -3.61
CA ASN A 279 -35.44 6.57 -2.19
C ASN A 279 -36.74 6.63 -1.39
N GLN A 280 -37.09 5.53 -0.72
CA GLN A 280 -38.33 5.43 0.07
C GLN A 280 -38.17 5.96 1.51
N LEU A 281 -36.95 6.27 1.97
CA LEU A 281 -36.67 6.62 3.36
C LEU A 281 -36.67 8.13 3.61
N PHE A 282 -36.33 8.94 2.59
CA PHE A 282 -36.30 10.41 2.69
C PHE A 282 -36.33 11.03 1.29
N ASP A 283 -36.74 12.30 1.17
CA ASP A 283 -36.77 13.04 -0.09
C ASP A 283 -35.37 13.58 -0.42
N GLY A 284 -34.56 12.73 -1.09
CA GLY A 284 -33.19 13.09 -1.42
C GLY A 284 -32.43 11.97 -2.11
N THR A 285 -31.15 12.21 -2.37
CA THR A 285 -30.24 11.27 -3.03
C THR A 285 -29.46 10.48 -2.00
N SER A 286 -29.47 9.15 -2.09
CA SER A 286 -28.64 8.24 -1.30
C SER A 286 -27.54 7.63 -2.14
N ILE A 287 -26.30 7.70 -1.66
CA ILE A 287 -25.13 7.11 -2.30
C ILE A 287 -24.57 6.05 -1.36
N GLN A 288 -24.41 4.84 -1.86
CA GLN A 288 -23.84 3.72 -1.12
C GLN A 288 -22.61 3.21 -1.85
N ALA A 289 -21.50 3.08 -1.15
CA ALA A 289 -20.26 2.52 -1.68
C ALA A 289 -19.76 1.39 -0.80
N ARG A 290 -19.27 0.30 -1.41
CA ARG A 290 -18.70 -0.85 -0.71
C ARG A 290 -17.36 -1.19 -1.31
N TYR A 291 -16.34 -1.27 -0.46
CA TYR A 291 -14.95 -1.53 -0.82
C TYR A 291 -14.47 -2.82 -0.17
N LEU A 292 -13.87 -3.68 -0.99
CA LEU A 292 -13.14 -4.85 -0.56
C LEU A 292 -11.67 -4.61 -0.82
N TYR A 293 -10.81 -4.76 0.17
CA TYR A 293 -9.37 -4.59 -0.02
C TYR A 293 -8.56 -5.45 0.94
N ASP A 294 -7.34 -5.75 0.55
CA ASP A 294 -6.33 -6.42 1.37
C ASP A 294 -4.94 -6.19 0.78
N LEU A 295 -3.90 -6.64 1.50
CA LEU A 295 -2.52 -6.65 1.05
C LEU A 295 -1.91 -8.03 1.27
N PHE A 296 -1.30 -8.57 0.23
CA PHE A 296 -0.65 -9.86 0.22
C PHE A 296 0.83 -9.71 -0.10
N VAL A 297 1.65 -10.58 0.49
CA VAL A 297 3.08 -10.71 0.18
C VAL A 297 3.36 -12.18 -0.13
N PRO A 298 3.95 -12.49 -1.29
CA PRO A 298 4.40 -13.85 -1.58
C PRO A 298 5.43 -14.29 -0.55
N GLY A 299 5.28 -15.51 0.00
CA GLY A 299 6.10 -15.96 1.13
C GLY A 299 7.62 -15.92 0.90
N LYS A 300 8.07 -16.07 -0.35
CA LYS A 300 9.49 -15.95 -0.73
C LYS A 300 10.03 -14.51 -0.64
N ARG A 301 9.15 -13.49 -0.56
CA ARG A 301 9.50 -12.06 -0.56
C ARG A 301 9.32 -11.41 0.81
N LEU A 302 9.06 -12.19 1.86
CA LEU A 302 8.96 -11.64 3.22
C LEU A 302 10.29 -11.06 3.70
N ALA A 303 11.42 -11.66 3.29
CA ALA A 303 12.76 -11.17 3.57
C ALA A 303 13.06 -9.78 2.99
N SER A 304 12.28 -9.29 2.01
CA SER A 304 12.49 -7.96 1.40
C SER A 304 11.77 -6.83 2.13
N ILE A 305 11.30 -7.05 3.36
CA ILE A 305 10.60 -6.04 4.16
C ILE A 305 11.37 -5.78 5.45
N GLY A 306 11.62 -4.51 5.76
CA GLY A 306 12.23 -4.10 7.02
C GLY A 306 11.55 -2.87 7.61
N ALA A 307 11.58 -2.70 8.92
CA ALA A 307 10.98 -1.56 9.58
C ALA A 307 11.84 -1.03 10.75
N VAL A 308 11.84 0.28 10.91
CA VAL A 308 12.34 0.96 12.11
C VAL A 308 11.15 1.42 12.92
N VAL A 309 11.09 1.00 14.17
CA VAL A 309 9.99 1.28 15.08
C VAL A 309 10.52 2.12 16.24
N ALA A 310 9.73 3.08 16.71
CA ALA A 310 10.06 3.85 17.89
C ALA A 310 10.18 2.91 19.12
N PRO A 311 11.14 3.16 20.02
CA PRO A 311 11.41 2.33 21.19
C PRO A 311 10.24 2.26 22.18
#